data_bde8547c43bb03eb3f450ed6b6c382da
#
_entry.id   bde8547c43bb03eb3f450ed6b6c382da
#
_cell.length_a   1.000
_cell.length_b   1.000
_cell.length_c   1.000
_cell.angle_alpha   90.00
_cell.angle_beta   90.00
_cell.angle_gamma   90.00
#
_symmetry.space_group_name_H-M   'P 1'
#
loop_
_entity.id
_entity.type
_entity.pdbx_description
1 polymer ?
#
loop_
_entity_poly.entity_id
_entity_poly.type
_entity_poly.pdbx_seq_one_letter_code
_entity_poly.pdbx_strand_id
1 'polypeptide(L)'
;MPACAPTSSACWPNPFPEQELHLNIAIIGSGISGLAAAHALKGQAHVTLFEAGDYFGGHTHTVDVTLPDAQGHEVCHGVDTGFLVFNERTYPHLIRLLASLEVPTAASDMSFSVQVPGAWGRQALEWSGSSLATVFAQPGNLFRPRFWAMLQDLMRFNALCTRIAQANQEAELAQPLSEFLQQHRFGSAFRDWYFLPMLGCIWSCPTDQMLRFPVATMIRFCHNHGLIQVTQRPQWYTVAGGARQYVDKIVAGVDAPRLHTPVRGVWRDAAGVKVQTDQGSQRFDRVVVATHSDQALALLRDPTPQEQAVLGAIRYQPNRAVLHTDERVMPQRRAAWAAWNYERSAQADREAARVCLHYWLNRLQPLPFAQPVLVSLNPVRDIDPARVLGEYDYDHPVFDLQAIAAQRQLPHIQGQRHTWFCGAWAGYGFHEDGLKSGQLAAQQALHGLIEQWPQAA
;
A
#
# COMPACT_ATOMS: atom_id res chain seq x y z
N MET A 1 -2.93 10.41 84.58
CA MET A 1 -1.87 10.03 83.62
C MET A 1 -2.19 10.68 82.30
N PRO A 2 -1.32 11.57 81.77
CA PRO A 2 -1.65 12.33 80.53
C PRO A 2 -1.30 11.53 79.27
N ALA A 3 -2.16 11.69 78.26
CA ALA A 3 -2.07 11.09 76.93
C ALA A 3 -0.95 11.76 76.14
N CYS A 4 -0.09 10.96 75.47
CA CYS A 4 0.88 11.42 74.53
C CYS A 4 0.19 11.77 73.20
N ALA A 5 0.44 12.98 72.69
CA ALA A 5 0.08 13.42 71.34
C ALA A 5 1.07 12.88 70.29
N PRO A 6 0.63 12.53 69.06
CA PRO A 6 1.54 12.10 68.01
C PRO A 6 2.27 13.32 67.39
N THR A 7 3.57 13.21 67.25
CA THR A 7 4.46 14.15 66.59
C THR A 7 4.15 14.23 65.10
N SER A 8 3.86 15.43 64.59
CA SER A 8 3.73 15.74 63.16
C SER A 8 5.06 15.52 62.44
N SER A 9 5.12 14.56 61.52
CA SER A 9 6.21 14.45 60.55
C SER A 9 6.09 15.60 59.56
N ALA A 10 7.04 16.51 59.61
CA ALA A 10 7.18 17.57 58.60
C ALA A 10 7.53 16.92 57.24
N CYS A 11 6.58 17.01 56.31
CA CYS A 11 6.83 16.68 54.91
C CYS A 11 7.68 17.78 54.28
N TRP A 12 8.95 17.50 53.99
CA TRP A 12 9.77 18.39 53.22
C TRP A 12 9.23 18.44 51.78
N PRO A 13 8.99 19.64 51.21
CA PRO A 13 8.62 19.73 49.79
C PRO A 13 9.85 19.27 48.97
N ASN A 14 9.58 18.38 48.01
CA ASN A 14 10.57 17.91 47.03
C ASN A 14 11.04 19.13 46.22
N PRO A 15 12.32 19.57 46.30
CA PRO A 15 12.77 20.82 45.66
C PRO A 15 13.04 20.68 44.16
N PHE A 16 12.80 19.52 43.56
CA PHE A 16 12.93 19.31 42.12
C PHE A 16 11.57 19.10 41.51
N PRO A 17 11.11 20.00 40.61
CA PRO A 17 9.99 19.67 39.76
C PRO A 17 10.38 18.40 39.00
N GLU A 18 9.57 17.37 39.07
CA GLU A 18 9.62 16.25 38.12
C GLU A 18 9.42 16.86 36.73
N GLN A 19 10.51 17.24 36.07
CA GLN A 19 10.50 17.39 34.62
C GLN A 19 10.22 15.99 34.09
N GLU A 20 8.96 15.73 33.75
CA GLU A 20 8.64 14.65 32.84
C GLU A 20 9.52 14.87 31.59
N LEU A 21 10.56 14.08 31.48
CA LEU A 21 11.44 14.04 30.31
C LEU A 21 10.59 13.48 29.16
N HIS A 22 9.84 14.38 28.51
CA HIS A 22 9.13 14.04 27.31
C HIS A 22 10.16 13.71 26.23
N LEU A 23 10.19 12.45 25.80
CA LEU A 23 11.04 11.95 24.74
C LEU A 23 10.78 12.78 23.46
N ASN A 24 11.83 13.32 22.84
CA ASN A 24 11.72 13.99 21.54
C ASN A 24 12.01 12.99 20.43
N ILE A 25 11.01 12.69 19.60
CA ILE A 25 11.09 11.71 18.53
C ILE A 25 10.88 12.40 17.18
N ALA A 26 11.84 12.20 16.27
CA ALA A 26 11.67 12.56 14.87
C ALA A 26 11.00 11.42 14.11
N ILE A 27 10.03 11.75 13.26
CA ILE A 27 9.47 10.85 12.26
C ILE A 27 9.77 11.42 10.88
N ILE A 28 10.41 10.62 10.01
CA ILE A 28 10.80 11.04 8.66
C ILE A 28 9.93 10.31 7.64
N GLY A 29 9.08 11.05 6.93
CA GLY A 29 8.08 10.56 5.99
C GLY A 29 6.69 10.50 6.60
N SER A 30 5.71 11.07 5.91
CA SER A 30 4.31 11.15 6.33
C SER A 30 3.37 10.19 5.60
N GLY A 31 3.89 9.15 4.96
CA GLY A 31 3.07 8.04 4.46
C GLY A 31 2.34 7.34 5.62
N ILE A 32 1.48 6.35 5.31
CA ILE A 32 0.69 5.67 6.33
C ILE A 32 1.51 5.16 7.52
N SER A 33 2.76 4.74 7.29
CA SER A 33 3.63 4.25 8.36
C SER A 33 4.06 5.36 9.32
N GLY A 34 4.46 6.52 8.77
CA GLY A 34 4.82 7.69 9.59
C GLY A 34 3.62 8.28 10.32
N LEU A 35 2.46 8.37 9.65
CA LEU A 35 1.21 8.80 10.28
C LEU A 35 0.76 7.84 11.39
N ALA A 36 0.89 6.53 11.19
CA ALA A 36 0.59 5.53 12.21
C ALA A 36 1.53 5.63 13.41
N ALA A 37 2.83 5.89 13.17
CA ALA A 37 3.79 6.11 14.23
C ALA A 37 3.48 7.40 15.00
N ALA A 38 3.18 8.50 14.29
CA ALA A 38 2.81 9.77 14.92
C ALA A 38 1.54 9.65 15.78
N HIS A 39 0.52 8.97 15.24
CA HIS A 39 -0.73 8.73 15.98
C HIS A 39 -0.51 7.88 17.23
N ALA A 40 0.33 6.84 17.15
CA ALA A 40 0.65 5.97 18.29
C ALA A 40 1.46 6.68 19.38
N LEU A 41 2.28 7.67 19.03
CA LEU A 41 3.09 8.45 19.97
C LEU A 41 2.38 9.67 20.55
N LYS A 42 1.19 10.00 20.05
CA LYS A 42 0.42 11.17 20.50
C LYS A 42 0.23 11.17 22.01
N GLY A 43 0.65 12.26 22.67
CA GLY A 43 0.56 12.44 24.13
C GLY A 43 1.54 11.59 24.96
N GLN A 44 2.44 10.83 24.30
CA GLN A 44 3.45 10.00 24.98
C GLN A 44 4.89 10.48 24.72
N ALA A 45 5.10 11.23 23.63
CA ALA A 45 6.36 11.84 23.26
C ALA A 45 6.10 13.15 22.51
N HIS A 46 7.09 14.05 22.48
CA HIS A 46 7.04 15.20 21.58
C HIS A 46 7.47 14.77 20.18
N VAL A 47 6.56 14.84 19.22
CA VAL A 47 6.76 14.33 17.86
C VAL A 47 6.98 15.46 16.87
N THR A 48 8.10 15.41 16.15
CA THR A 48 8.32 16.20 14.94
C THR A 48 8.19 15.29 13.71
N LEU A 49 7.19 15.56 12.86
CA LEU A 49 6.93 14.83 11.62
C LEU A 49 7.48 15.62 10.43
N PHE A 50 8.45 15.06 9.72
CA PHE A 50 9.05 15.66 8.53
C PHE A 50 8.46 15.07 7.26
N GLU A 51 8.00 15.92 6.35
CA GLU A 51 7.55 15.57 5.00
C GLU A 51 8.28 16.44 3.96
N ALA A 52 8.82 15.76 2.94
CA ALA A 52 9.55 16.42 1.87
C ALA A 52 8.63 17.02 0.79
N GLY A 53 7.46 16.39 0.58
CA GLY A 53 6.48 16.76 -0.42
C GLY A 53 5.65 17.99 -0.08
N ASP A 54 4.67 18.25 -0.91
CA ASP A 54 3.71 19.38 -0.81
C ASP A 54 2.40 19.00 -0.11
N TYR A 55 2.24 17.76 0.31
CA TYR A 55 1.13 17.24 1.10
C TYR A 55 1.59 16.14 2.06
N PHE A 56 0.86 15.96 3.17
CA PHE A 56 1.00 14.82 4.04
C PHE A 56 0.19 13.63 3.53
N GLY A 57 0.70 12.42 3.69
CA GLY A 57 -0.03 11.20 3.37
C GLY A 57 0.72 10.20 2.47
N GLY A 58 1.71 10.65 1.68
CA GLY A 58 2.41 9.80 0.73
C GLY A 58 1.43 9.20 -0.29
N HIS A 59 1.32 7.87 -0.37
CA HIS A 59 0.33 7.19 -1.24
C HIS A 59 -1.13 7.40 -0.80
N THR A 60 -1.40 7.98 0.37
CA THR A 60 -2.71 8.48 0.76
C THR A 60 -2.89 9.87 0.17
N HIS A 61 -3.22 9.92 -1.11
CA HIS A 61 -3.27 11.15 -1.87
C HIS A 61 -4.67 11.39 -2.42
N THR A 62 -5.36 12.37 -1.84
CA THR A 62 -6.68 12.83 -2.29
C THR A 62 -6.53 14.18 -3.00
N VAL A 63 -7.06 14.27 -4.21
CA VAL A 63 -7.02 15.48 -5.05
C VAL A 63 -8.43 16.03 -5.19
N ASP A 64 -8.60 17.35 -5.03
CA ASP A 64 -9.88 17.99 -5.26
C ASP A 64 -10.11 18.15 -6.76
N VAL A 65 -11.22 17.59 -7.25
CA VAL A 65 -11.63 17.61 -8.65
C VAL A 65 -12.98 18.32 -8.74
N THR A 66 -13.09 19.26 -9.68
CA THR A 66 -14.34 19.95 -9.97
C THR A 66 -14.86 19.52 -11.34
N LEU A 67 -16.03 18.87 -11.34
CA LEU A 67 -16.67 18.33 -12.53
C LEU A 67 -18.21 18.43 -12.39
N PRO A 68 -18.98 18.40 -13.49
CA PRO A 68 -20.44 18.45 -13.42
C PRO A 68 -21.04 17.15 -12.82
N ASP A 69 -22.06 17.32 -11.99
CA ASP A 69 -22.92 16.25 -11.51
C ASP A 69 -23.96 15.81 -12.59
N ALA A 70 -24.85 14.87 -12.24
CA ALA A 70 -25.91 14.41 -13.13
C ALA A 70 -26.93 15.50 -13.54
N GLN A 71 -26.99 16.61 -12.80
CA GLN A 71 -27.84 17.76 -13.08
C GLN A 71 -27.11 18.88 -13.85
N GLY A 72 -25.81 18.71 -14.07
CA GLY A 72 -24.97 19.70 -14.77
C GLY A 72 -24.40 20.79 -13.87
N HIS A 73 -24.53 20.68 -12.53
CA HIS A 73 -23.92 21.61 -11.59
C HIS A 73 -22.45 21.23 -11.36
N GLU A 74 -21.57 22.23 -11.33
CA GLU A 74 -20.18 22.05 -10.96
C GLU A 74 -20.08 21.68 -9.47
N VAL A 75 -19.50 20.49 -9.21
CA VAL A 75 -19.29 19.97 -7.85
C VAL A 75 -17.82 19.68 -7.64
N CYS A 76 -17.24 20.18 -6.53
CA CYS A 76 -15.89 19.86 -6.08
C CYS A 76 -15.94 18.69 -5.11
N HIS A 77 -15.12 17.64 -5.37
CA HIS A 77 -15.07 16.45 -4.51
C HIS A 77 -13.65 15.87 -4.47
N GLY A 78 -13.26 15.33 -3.31
CA GLY A 78 -11.97 14.63 -3.13
C GLY A 78 -11.94 13.29 -3.86
N VAL A 79 -10.89 13.08 -4.63
CA VAL A 79 -10.65 11.86 -5.43
C VAL A 79 -9.31 11.26 -5.03
N ASP A 80 -9.31 10.01 -4.58
CA ASP A 80 -8.09 9.32 -4.20
C ASP A 80 -7.36 8.79 -5.44
N THR A 81 -6.03 8.99 -5.49
CA THR A 81 -5.20 8.61 -6.64
C THR A 81 -4.21 7.50 -6.33
N GLY A 82 -3.96 7.21 -5.03
CA GLY A 82 -3.02 6.18 -4.59
C GLY A 82 -3.72 5.08 -3.80
N PHE A 83 -3.95 5.25 -2.50
CA PHE A 83 -4.70 4.30 -1.68
C PHE A 83 -6.20 4.40 -1.96
N LEU A 84 -6.84 3.32 -2.41
CA LEU A 84 -8.22 3.33 -2.90
C LEU A 84 -9.20 2.54 -2.03
N VAL A 85 -8.81 1.33 -1.59
CA VAL A 85 -9.76 0.37 -0.99
C VAL A 85 -9.13 -0.47 0.11
N PHE A 86 -9.98 -0.95 1.04
CA PHE A 86 -9.66 -1.88 2.10
C PHE A 86 -10.82 -2.85 2.35
N ASN A 87 -10.62 -3.92 3.12
CA ASN A 87 -11.67 -4.87 3.49
C ASN A 87 -11.58 -5.28 4.96
N GLU A 88 -12.66 -5.86 5.48
CA GLU A 88 -12.77 -6.22 6.90
C GLU A 88 -11.83 -7.35 7.32
N ARG A 89 -11.47 -8.24 6.40
CA ARG A 89 -10.67 -9.43 6.71
C ARG A 89 -9.19 -9.11 6.93
N THR A 90 -8.63 -8.24 6.09
CA THR A 90 -7.18 -8.04 6.01
C THR A 90 -6.71 -6.66 6.43
N TYR A 91 -7.62 -5.75 6.84
CA TYR A 91 -7.29 -4.39 7.29
C TYR A 91 -7.80 -4.05 8.71
N PRO A 92 -7.60 -4.94 9.73
CA PRO A 92 -8.16 -4.72 11.07
C PRO A 92 -7.56 -3.50 11.79
N HIS A 93 -6.29 -3.15 11.53
CA HIS A 93 -5.67 -1.98 12.15
C HIS A 93 -6.19 -0.69 11.53
N LEU A 94 -6.33 -0.66 10.20
CA LEU A 94 -6.89 0.50 9.51
C LEU A 94 -8.34 0.76 9.94
N ILE A 95 -9.15 -0.28 10.03
CA ILE A 95 -10.56 -0.16 10.48
C ILE A 95 -10.62 0.43 11.89
N ARG A 96 -9.78 -0.05 12.82
CA ARG A 96 -9.70 0.53 14.17
C ARG A 96 -9.25 1.98 14.16
N LEU A 97 -8.27 2.33 13.32
CA LEU A 97 -7.80 3.70 13.16
C LEU A 97 -8.91 4.62 12.66
N LEU A 98 -9.59 4.22 11.57
CA LEU A 98 -10.69 5.02 11.00
C LEU A 98 -11.84 5.20 12.01
N ALA A 99 -12.19 4.15 12.75
CA ALA A 99 -13.21 4.20 13.81
C ALA A 99 -12.78 5.15 14.95
N SER A 100 -11.53 5.08 15.42
CA SER A 100 -11.02 5.95 16.49
C SER A 100 -10.95 7.43 16.09
N LEU A 101 -10.78 7.68 14.80
CA LEU A 101 -10.76 9.02 14.22
C LEU A 101 -12.16 9.49 13.74
N GLU A 102 -13.19 8.67 13.88
CA GLU A 102 -14.55 8.96 13.39
C GLU A 102 -14.54 9.35 11.89
N VAL A 103 -13.82 8.55 11.08
CA VAL A 103 -13.73 8.76 9.62
C VAL A 103 -14.75 7.85 8.93
N PRO A 104 -15.71 8.42 8.17
CA PRO A 104 -16.74 7.64 7.50
C PRO A 104 -16.18 6.81 6.35
N THR A 105 -16.76 5.63 6.14
CA THR A 105 -16.41 4.71 5.06
C THR A 105 -17.61 4.37 4.21
N ALA A 106 -17.39 3.98 2.96
CA ALA A 106 -18.43 3.57 2.03
C ALA A 106 -18.10 2.23 1.38
N ALA A 107 -19.11 1.45 1.01
CA ALA A 107 -18.93 0.23 0.26
C ALA A 107 -18.29 0.51 -1.11
N SER A 108 -17.37 -0.35 -1.53
CA SER A 108 -16.61 -0.25 -2.79
C SER A 108 -16.75 -1.51 -3.62
N ASP A 109 -16.53 -1.37 -4.93
CA ASP A 109 -16.56 -2.46 -5.92
C ASP A 109 -15.10 -2.92 -6.20
N MET A 110 -14.86 -4.24 -6.12
CA MET A 110 -13.57 -4.87 -6.48
C MET A 110 -13.69 -5.73 -7.73
N SER A 111 -14.52 -5.31 -8.67
CA SER A 111 -14.63 -5.96 -9.97
C SER A 111 -13.36 -5.77 -10.80
N PHE A 112 -13.04 -6.79 -11.60
CA PHE A 112 -11.83 -6.86 -12.40
C PHE A 112 -12.13 -7.22 -13.83
N SER A 113 -11.45 -6.56 -14.77
CA SER A 113 -11.53 -6.86 -16.19
C SER A 113 -10.15 -6.94 -16.85
N VAL A 114 -10.12 -7.61 -18.00
CA VAL A 114 -8.91 -7.81 -18.80
C VAL A 114 -9.19 -7.44 -20.24
N GLN A 115 -8.29 -6.64 -20.79
CA GLN A 115 -8.23 -6.27 -22.21
C GLN A 115 -6.90 -6.73 -22.78
N VAL A 116 -6.93 -7.63 -23.78
CA VAL A 116 -5.75 -8.15 -24.47
C VAL A 116 -5.84 -7.85 -25.96
N PRO A 117 -5.18 -6.78 -26.44
CA PRO A 117 -5.13 -6.47 -27.87
C PRO A 117 -4.56 -7.63 -28.68
N GLY A 118 -5.11 -7.89 -29.87
CA GLY A 118 -4.59 -8.90 -30.78
C GLY A 118 -4.81 -10.38 -30.37
N ALA A 119 -5.47 -10.66 -29.25
CA ALA A 119 -5.71 -12.04 -28.77
C ALA A 119 -6.48 -12.88 -29.81
N TRP A 120 -7.31 -12.25 -30.61
CA TRP A 120 -8.12 -12.84 -31.67
C TRP A 120 -7.82 -12.24 -33.05
N GLY A 121 -6.54 -12.11 -33.40
CA GLY A 121 -6.13 -11.43 -34.63
C GLY A 121 -6.31 -9.91 -34.50
N ARG A 122 -7.25 -9.32 -35.24
CA ARG A 122 -7.53 -7.87 -35.14
C ARG A 122 -8.41 -7.49 -33.94
N GLN A 123 -9.09 -8.46 -33.31
CA GLN A 123 -9.95 -8.21 -32.17
C GLN A 123 -9.19 -8.38 -30.86
N ALA A 124 -9.44 -7.50 -29.91
CA ALA A 124 -9.02 -7.68 -28.52
C ALA A 124 -9.86 -8.77 -27.83
N LEU A 125 -9.31 -9.46 -26.88
CA LEU A 125 -10.06 -10.18 -25.86
C LEU A 125 -10.48 -9.18 -24.79
N GLU A 126 -11.76 -9.13 -24.47
CA GLU A 126 -12.33 -8.33 -23.39
C GLU A 126 -13.28 -9.18 -22.57
N TRP A 127 -13.07 -9.21 -21.26
CA TRP A 127 -13.93 -9.93 -20.32
C TRP A 127 -13.77 -9.40 -18.90
N SER A 128 -14.77 -9.63 -18.04
CA SER A 128 -14.70 -9.32 -16.61
C SER A 128 -15.20 -10.49 -15.77
N GLY A 129 -14.60 -10.69 -14.61
CA GLY A 129 -14.93 -11.78 -13.69
C GLY A 129 -16.11 -11.53 -12.75
N SER A 130 -16.92 -10.49 -12.95
CA SER A 130 -17.95 -10.05 -12.01
C SER A 130 -19.24 -10.92 -12.07
N SER A 131 -19.57 -11.45 -13.22
CA SER A 131 -20.75 -12.31 -13.43
C SER A 131 -20.59 -13.14 -14.72
N LEU A 132 -21.44 -14.14 -14.93
CA LEU A 132 -21.44 -14.90 -16.19
C LEU A 132 -21.69 -13.99 -17.41
N ALA A 133 -22.53 -12.99 -17.28
CA ALA A 133 -22.80 -12.03 -18.36
C ALA A 133 -21.54 -11.24 -18.71
N THR A 134 -20.75 -10.83 -17.73
CA THR A 134 -19.52 -10.06 -17.96
C THR A 134 -18.34 -10.94 -18.38
N VAL A 135 -18.29 -12.21 -17.96
CA VAL A 135 -17.33 -13.21 -18.48
C VAL A 135 -17.52 -13.37 -19.98
N PHE A 136 -18.77 -13.39 -20.45
CA PHE A 136 -19.14 -13.46 -21.86
C PHE A 136 -19.59 -12.11 -22.44
N ALA A 137 -19.07 -10.98 -21.90
CA ALA A 137 -19.28 -9.64 -22.48
C ALA A 137 -18.92 -9.59 -23.96
N GLN A 138 -18.06 -10.50 -24.41
CA GLN A 138 -17.74 -10.79 -25.80
C GLN A 138 -18.38 -12.14 -26.18
N PRO A 139 -19.60 -12.19 -26.80
CA PRO A 139 -20.34 -13.45 -27.04
C PRO A 139 -19.55 -14.48 -27.83
N GLY A 140 -18.68 -14.05 -28.74
CA GLY A 140 -17.80 -14.92 -29.51
C GLY A 140 -16.87 -15.79 -28.64
N ASN A 141 -16.62 -15.43 -27.37
CA ASN A 141 -15.81 -16.24 -26.46
C ASN A 141 -16.47 -17.57 -26.09
N LEU A 142 -17.81 -17.68 -26.21
CA LEU A 142 -18.53 -18.94 -26.03
C LEU A 142 -18.07 -20.05 -27.01
N PHE A 143 -17.62 -19.67 -28.20
CA PHE A 143 -17.19 -20.59 -29.26
C PHE A 143 -15.67 -20.75 -29.34
N ARG A 144 -14.90 -20.27 -28.35
CA ARG A 144 -13.45 -20.26 -28.37
C ARG A 144 -12.86 -21.28 -27.37
N PRO A 145 -12.36 -22.43 -27.80
CA PRO A 145 -11.82 -23.48 -26.90
C PRO A 145 -10.73 -22.94 -25.97
N ARG A 146 -9.89 -22.03 -26.44
CA ARG A 146 -8.81 -21.43 -25.65
C ARG A 146 -9.33 -20.57 -24.47
N PHE A 147 -10.52 -19.95 -24.65
CA PHE A 147 -11.16 -19.19 -23.57
C PHE A 147 -11.71 -20.14 -22.49
N TRP A 148 -12.32 -21.25 -22.90
CA TRP A 148 -12.79 -22.28 -21.97
C TRP A 148 -11.64 -22.96 -21.23
N ALA A 149 -10.49 -23.23 -21.90
CA ALA A 149 -9.30 -23.74 -21.23
C ALA A 149 -8.78 -22.79 -20.16
N MET A 150 -8.81 -21.48 -20.40
CA MET A 150 -8.48 -20.45 -19.39
C MET A 150 -9.40 -20.55 -18.17
N LEU A 151 -10.73 -20.63 -18.38
CA LEU A 151 -11.70 -20.73 -17.28
C LEU A 151 -11.54 -22.04 -16.49
N GLN A 152 -11.26 -23.15 -17.17
CA GLN A 152 -10.99 -24.44 -16.52
C GLN A 152 -9.74 -24.37 -15.65
N ASP A 153 -8.65 -23.80 -16.16
CA ASP A 153 -7.41 -23.64 -15.41
C ASP A 153 -7.58 -22.68 -14.24
N LEU A 154 -8.39 -21.63 -14.37
CA LEU A 154 -8.77 -20.72 -13.29
C LEU A 154 -9.41 -21.50 -12.14
N MET A 155 -10.39 -22.32 -12.43
CA MET A 155 -11.07 -23.13 -11.40
C MET A 155 -10.13 -24.15 -10.75
N ARG A 156 -9.26 -24.81 -11.54
CA ARG A 156 -8.23 -25.73 -11.05
C ARG A 156 -7.25 -25.03 -10.12
N PHE A 157 -6.77 -23.85 -10.52
CA PHE A 157 -5.83 -23.04 -9.76
C PHE A 157 -6.43 -22.62 -8.40
N ASN A 158 -7.65 -22.09 -8.41
CA ASN A 158 -8.34 -21.66 -7.20
C ASN A 158 -8.52 -22.85 -6.23
N ALA A 159 -8.97 -24.02 -6.73
CA ALA A 159 -9.15 -25.20 -5.91
C ALA A 159 -7.82 -25.73 -5.33
N LEU A 160 -6.75 -25.73 -6.13
CA LEU A 160 -5.42 -26.17 -5.71
C LEU A 160 -4.86 -25.24 -4.63
N CYS A 161 -4.83 -23.93 -4.89
CA CYS A 161 -4.26 -22.94 -3.96
C CYS A 161 -5.06 -22.83 -2.65
N THR A 162 -6.39 -22.93 -2.72
CA THR A 162 -7.24 -22.98 -1.52
C THR A 162 -6.91 -24.19 -0.64
N ARG A 163 -6.75 -25.37 -1.23
CA ARG A 163 -6.38 -26.60 -0.50
C ARG A 163 -4.99 -26.47 0.15
N ILE A 164 -4.00 -25.95 -0.59
CA ILE A 164 -2.66 -25.71 -0.08
C ILE A 164 -2.69 -24.76 1.13
N ALA A 165 -3.39 -23.64 0.99
CA ALA A 165 -3.52 -22.63 2.05
C ALA A 165 -4.23 -23.16 3.29
N GLN A 166 -5.33 -23.92 3.14
CA GLN A 166 -6.06 -24.54 4.23
C GLN A 166 -5.25 -25.62 4.97
N ALA A 167 -4.35 -26.30 4.26
CA ALA A 167 -3.43 -27.29 4.85
C ALA A 167 -2.17 -26.66 5.47
N ASN A 168 -1.99 -25.34 5.39
CA ASN A 168 -0.75 -24.61 5.74
C ASN A 168 0.52 -25.19 5.06
N GLN A 169 0.38 -25.73 3.85
CA GLN A 169 1.48 -26.34 3.11
C GLN A 169 2.24 -25.34 2.21
N GLU A 170 1.78 -24.11 2.11
CA GLU A 170 2.44 -23.09 1.29
C GLU A 170 3.85 -22.73 1.79
N ALA A 171 4.13 -22.87 3.09
CA ALA A 171 5.45 -22.61 3.66
C ALA A 171 6.54 -23.53 3.08
N GLU A 172 6.16 -24.71 2.56
CA GLU A 172 7.05 -25.67 1.92
C GLU A 172 7.35 -25.31 0.47
N LEU A 173 6.61 -24.36 -0.12
CA LEU A 173 6.71 -23.95 -1.51
C LEU A 173 7.70 -22.80 -1.69
N ALA A 174 8.98 -23.05 -1.51
CA ALA A 174 10.04 -22.04 -1.69
C ALA A 174 10.36 -21.71 -3.16
N GLN A 175 9.62 -22.29 -4.12
CA GLN A 175 9.89 -22.15 -5.55
C GLN A 175 9.28 -20.86 -6.14
N PRO A 176 9.82 -20.37 -7.28
CA PRO A 176 9.21 -19.28 -8.04
C PRO A 176 7.86 -19.69 -8.64
N LEU A 177 6.99 -18.70 -8.83
CA LEU A 177 5.67 -18.89 -9.44
C LEU A 177 5.73 -19.53 -10.84
N SER A 178 6.73 -19.18 -11.66
CA SER A 178 6.93 -19.79 -12.99
C SER A 178 7.06 -21.31 -12.93
N GLU A 179 7.83 -21.84 -11.99
CA GLU A 179 8.04 -23.29 -11.80
C GLU A 179 6.76 -23.98 -11.33
N PHE A 180 6.03 -23.36 -10.41
CA PHE A 180 4.75 -23.88 -9.93
C PHE A 180 3.72 -24.00 -11.07
N LEU A 181 3.59 -22.96 -11.92
CA LEU A 181 2.68 -22.98 -13.06
C LEU A 181 3.06 -24.09 -14.06
N GLN A 182 4.35 -24.28 -14.31
CA GLN A 182 4.85 -25.33 -15.21
C GLN A 182 4.63 -26.73 -14.62
N GLN A 183 4.97 -26.96 -13.35
CA GLN A 183 4.79 -28.24 -12.65
C GLN A 183 3.34 -28.69 -12.67
N HIS A 184 2.40 -27.79 -12.47
CA HIS A 184 0.97 -28.06 -12.47
C HIS A 184 0.33 -27.94 -13.87
N ARG A 185 1.12 -27.73 -14.93
CA ARG A 185 0.68 -27.68 -16.34
C ARG A 185 -0.45 -26.68 -16.59
N PHE A 186 -0.35 -25.47 -16.02
CA PHE A 186 -1.27 -24.39 -16.35
C PHE A 186 -0.98 -23.82 -17.74
N GLY A 187 -2.04 -23.61 -18.54
CA GLY A 187 -1.91 -23.14 -19.93
C GLY A 187 -1.54 -21.65 -20.03
N SER A 188 -0.98 -21.27 -21.19
CA SER A 188 -0.61 -19.88 -21.48
C SER A 188 -1.84 -18.94 -21.46
N ALA A 189 -3.02 -19.41 -21.88
CA ALA A 189 -4.25 -18.61 -21.83
C ALA A 189 -4.62 -18.21 -20.38
N PHE A 190 -4.53 -19.15 -19.44
CA PHE A 190 -4.73 -18.88 -18.02
C PHE A 190 -3.70 -17.88 -17.50
N ARG A 191 -2.41 -18.15 -17.77
CA ARG A 191 -1.31 -17.29 -17.32
C ARG A 191 -1.46 -15.87 -17.84
N ASP A 192 -1.69 -15.68 -19.18
CA ASP A 192 -1.56 -14.40 -19.85
C ASP A 192 -2.87 -13.59 -19.90
N TRP A 193 -4.04 -14.23 -19.74
CA TRP A 193 -5.34 -13.58 -19.88
C TRP A 193 -6.12 -13.45 -18.55
N TYR A 194 -5.61 -14.07 -17.49
CA TYR A 194 -6.20 -13.97 -16.16
C TYR A 194 -5.15 -13.75 -15.08
N PHE A 195 -4.19 -14.67 -14.94
CA PHE A 195 -3.38 -14.78 -13.73
C PHE A 195 -2.37 -13.63 -13.59
N LEU A 196 -1.52 -13.38 -14.59
CA LEU A 196 -0.60 -12.25 -14.59
C LEU A 196 -1.32 -10.90 -14.60
N PRO A 197 -2.40 -10.69 -15.38
CA PRO A 197 -3.26 -9.53 -15.24
C PRO A 197 -3.76 -9.28 -13.81
N MET A 198 -4.27 -10.30 -13.12
CA MET A 198 -4.74 -10.18 -11.74
C MET A 198 -3.59 -9.80 -10.79
N LEU A 199 -2.45 -10.46 -10.87
CA LEU A 199 -1.28 -10.13 -10.05
C LEU A 199 -0.76 -8.71 -10.35
N GLY A 200 -0.78 -8.31 -11.63
CA GLY A 200 -0.42 -6.97 -12.06
C GLY A 200 -1.28 -5.89 -11.44
N CYS A 201 -2.58 -6.14 -11.32
CA CYS A 201 -3.48 -5.24 -10.60
C CYS A 201 -3.14 -5.10 -9.12
N ILE A 202 -2.62 -6.15 -8.49
CA ILE A 202 -2.33 -6.19 -7.06
C ILE A 202 -1.01 -5.48 -6.73
N TRP A 203 0.07 -5.82 -7.42
CA TRP A 203 1.42 -5.35 -7.09
C TRP A 203 1.99 -4.30 -8.04
N SER A 204 1.31 -4.00 -9.14
CA SER A 204 1.72 -2.98 -10.14
C SER A 204 3.16 -3.16 -10.63
N CYS A 205 3.64 -4.41 -10.69
CA CYS A 205 4.99 -4.76 -11.12
C CYS A 205 4.98 -5.55 -12.43
N PRO A 206 6.08 -5.53 -13.21
CA PRO A 206 6.20 -6.22 -14.49
C PRO A 206 5.91 -7.72 -14.43
N THR A 207 5.36 -8.27 -15.50
CA THR A 207 4.90 -9.68 -15.56
C THR A 207 6.02 -10.70 -15.37
N ASP A 208 7.24 -10.41 -15.87
CA ASP A 208 8.41 -11.27 -15.69
C ASP A 208 8.91 -11.28 -14.23
N GLN A 209 8.79 -10.17 -13.53
CA GLN A 209 9.12 -10.08 -12.11
C GLN A 209 8.11 -10.87 -11.27
N MET A 210 6.81 -10.77 -11.58
CA MET A 210 5.77 -11.55 -10.90
C MET A 210 6.01 -13.05 -11.01
N LEU A 211 6.50 -13.53 -12.14
CA LEU A 211 6.84 -14.95 -12.33
C LEU A 211 7.98 -15.45 -11.43
N ARG A 212 8.76 -14.54 -10.86
CA ARG A 212 9.83 -14.85 -9.88
C ARG A 212 9.35 -14.75 -8.43
N PHE A 213 8.12 -14.30 -8.19
CA PHE A 213 7.59 -14.22 -6.83
C PHE A 213 7.54 -15.61 -6.18
N PRO A 214 7.80 -15.70 -4.86
CA PRO A 214 7.60 -16.94 -4.12
C PRO A 214 6.15 -17.38 -4.15
N VAL A 215 5.91 -18.64 -4.51
CA VAL A 215 4.55 -19.21 -4.56
C VAL A 215 3.85 -19.11 -3.22
N ALA A 216 4.57 -19.39 -2.13
CA ALA A 216 4.05 -19.29 -0.76
C ALA A 216 3.41 -17.94 -0.49
N THR A 217 4.15 -16.85 -0.76
CA THR A 217 3.69 -15.47 -0.58
C THR A 217 2.42 -15.19 -1.37
N MET A 218 2.41 -15.59 -2.65
CA MET A 218 1.27 -15.38 -3.54
C MET A 218 0.03 -16.15 -3.09
N ILE A 219 0.15 -17.43 -2.73
CA ILE A 219 -0.98 -18.27 -2.28
C ILE A 219 -1.55 -17.71 -0.98
N ARG A 220 -0.70 -17.41 0.02
CA ARG A 220 -1.11 -16.83 1.30
C ARG A 220 -1.85 -15.53 1.10
N PHE A 221 -1.28 -14.63 0.32
CA PHE A 221 -1.90 -13.35 0.00
C PHE A 221 -3.26 -13.51 -0.67
N CYS A 222 -3.33 -14.26 -1.77
CA CYS A 222 -4.58 -14.46 -2.51
C CYS A 222 -5.67 -15.14 -1.67
N HIS A 223 -5.29 -16.08 -0.80
CA HIS A 223 -6.21 -16.74 0.11
C HIS A 223 -6.75 -15.76 1.16
N ASN A 224 -5.89 -14.98 1.82
CA ASN A 224 -6.27 -14.04 2.87
C ASN A 224 -7.21 -12.94 2.33
N HIS A 225 -6.95 -12.46 1.11
CA HIS A 225 -7.77 -11.42 0.45
C HIS A 225 -9.01 -11.97 -0.28
N GLY A 226 -9.26 -13.29 -0.25
CA GLY A 226 -10.40 -13.92 -0.90
C GLY A 226 -10.34 -13.89 -2.44
N LEU A 227 -9.15 -13.67 -3.04
CA LEU A 227 -8.99 -13.53 -4.49
C LEU A 227 -9.09 -14.85 -5.25
N ILE A 228 -8.77 -15.97 -4.59
CA ILE A 228 -8.95 -17.34 -5.13
C ILE A 228 -10.31 -17.94 -4.75
N GLN A 229 -11.22 -17.15 -4.20
CA GLN A 229 -12.59 -17.55 -3.88
C GLN A 229 -13.56 -17.04 -4.95
N VAL A 230 -14.44 -17.89 -5.45
CA VAL A 230 -15.49 -17.51 -6.39
C VAL A 230 -16.70 -16.95 -5.65
N THR A 231 -16.99 -17.47 -4.45
CA THR A 231 -18.10 -17.09 -3.57
C THR A 231 -17.56 -16.63 -2.21
N GLN A 232 -18.37 -15.94 -1.42
CA GLN A 232 -18.00 -15.47 -0.08
C GLN A 232 -16.76 -14.55 -0.09
N ARG A 233 -16.65 -13.72 -1.12
CA ARG A 233 -15.61 -12.69 -1.16
C ARG A 233 -15.86 -11.63 -0.07
N PRO A 234 -14.81 -11.08 0.58
CA PRO A 234 -14.98 -10.01 1.54
C PRO A 234 -15.61 -8.78 0.87
N GLN A 235 -16.43 -8.03 1.61
CA GLN A 235 -16.86 -6.71 1.18
C GLN A 235 -15.67 -5.75 1.24
N TRP A 236 -15.51 -4.97 0.21
CA TRP A 236 -14.51 -3.90 0.14
C TRP A 236 -15.14 -2.55 0.45
N TYR A 237 -14.34 -1.67 1.00
CA TYR A 237 -14.72 -0.33 1.42
C TYR A 237 -13.69 0.69 0.93
N THR A 238 -14.10 1.96 0.91
CA THR A 238 -13.25 3.12 0.68
C THR A 238 -13.52 4.17 1.75
N VAL A 239 -12.65 5.16 1.89
CA VAL A 239 -12.91 6.31 2.77
C VAL A 239 -13.87 7.26 2.06
N ALA A 240 -15.02 7.54 2.67
CA ALA A 240 -16.01 8.45 2.09
C ALA A 240 -15.47 9.88 2.09
N GLY A 241 -15.48 10.54 0.94
CA GLY A 241 -14.95 11.91 0.77
C GLY A 241 -13.42 12.00 0.64
N GLY A 242 -12.73 10.84 0.52
CA GLY A 242 -11.29 10.74 0.28
C GLY A 242 -10.46 10.46 1.54
N ALA A 243 -9.38 9.73 1.35
CA ALA A 243 -8.52 9.24 2.42
C ALA A 243 -7.77 10.37 3.16
N ARG A 244 -7.65 11.56 2.58
CA ARG A 244 -7.11 12.77 3.22
C ARG A 244 -7.77 13.06 4.57
N GLN A 245 -9.03 12.68 4.78
CA GLN A 245 -9.73 12.95 6.03
C GLN A 245 -9.05 12.36 7.27
N TYR A 246 -8.53 11.14 7.21
CA TYR A 246 -7.80 10.59 8.36
C TYR A 246 -6.38 11.17 8.45
N VAL A 247 -5.76 11.53 7.32
CA VAL A 247 -4.46 12.20 7.32
C VAL A 247 -4.52 13.51 8.09
N ASP A 248 -5.49 14.37 7.75
CA ASP A 248 -5.68 15.68 8.39
C ASP A 248 -5.93 15.54 9.90
N LYS A 249 -6.77 14.58 10.30
CA LYS A 249 -7.06 14.31 11.72
C LYS A 249 -5.84 13.82 12.51
N ILE A 250 -4.96 13.04 11.88
CA ILE A 250 -3.70 12.61 12.52
C ILE A 250 -2.74 13.78 12.62
N VAL A 251 -2.51 14.49 11.51
CA VAL A 251 -1.55 15.61 11.45
C VAL A 251 -1.93 16.73 12.42
N ALA A 252 -3.23 17.02 12.57
CA ALA A 252 -3.73 17.99 13.55
C ALA A 252 -3.39 17.62 15.01
N GLY A 253 -3.05 16.37 15.27
CA GLY A 253 -2.64 15.89 16.61
C GLY A 253 -1.13 15.73 16.77
N VAL A 254 -0.31 16.12 15.80
CA VAL A 254 1.16 16.08 15.86
C VAL A 254 1.70 17.39 16.42
N ASP A 255 2.67 17.34 17.34
CA ASP A 255 3.21 18.54 18.00
C ASP A 255 3.90 19.49 17.01
N ALA A 256 4.71 18.95 16.09
CA ALA A 256 5.47 19.74 15.11
C ALA A 256 5.44 19.11 13.71
N PRO A 257 4.32 19.26 12.96
CA PRO A 257 4.27 18.84 11.57
C PRO A 257 5.09 19.79 10.68
N ARG A 258 5.98 19.26 9.84
CA ARG A 258 6.91 19.99 8.97
C ARG A 258 6.71 19.55 7.52
N LEU A 259 5.87 20.25 6.80
CA LEU A 259 5.66 20.10 5.35
C LEU A 259 6.78 20.82 4.59
N HIS A 260 7.05 20.45 3.34
CA HIS A 260 8.12 21.01 2.51
C HIS A 260 9.49 21.04 3.22
N THR A 261 9.73 20.02 4.06
CA THR A 261 10.93 19.98 4.89
C THR A 261 11.70 18.68 4.65
N PRO A 262 12.39 18.57 3.50
CA PRO A 262 13.16 17.37 3.17
C PRO A 262 14.33 17.19 4.15
N VAL A 263 14.40 16.02 4.75
CA VAL A 263 15.56 15.59 5.53
C VAL A 263 16.68 15.26 4.56
N ARG A 264 17.87 15.82 4.83
CA ARG A 264 19.06 15.65 3.98
C ARG A 264 20.08 14.66 4.57
N GLY A 265 19.97 14.36 5.85
CA GLY A 265 20.85 13.41 6.49
C GLY A 265 20.50 13.15 7.94
N VAL A 266 20.86 11.95 8.39
CA VAL A 266 20.68 11.46 9.76
C VAL A 266 22.01 10.96 10.27
N TRP A 267 22.51 11.54 11.38
CA TRP A 267 23.70 11.10 12.11
C TRP A 267 23.31 10.60 13.48
N ARG A 268 23.95 9.57 13.92
CA ARG A 268 23.62 8.88 15.16
C ARG A 268 24.85 8.77 16.06
N ASP A 269 24.73 9.17 17.30
CA ASP A 269 25.77 9.05 18.32
C ASP A 269 25.21 8.53 19.65
N ALA A 270 26.04 8.44 20.68
CA ALA A 270 25.62 7.94 21.98
C ALA A 270 24.57 8.83 22.68
N ALA A 271 24.43 10.10 22.27
CA ALA A 271 23.50 11.06 22.87
C ALA A 271 22.19 11.19 22.06
N GLY A 272 21.97 10.36 21.03
CA GLY A 272 20.76 10.36 20.21
C GLY A 272 21.02 10.57 18.72
N VAL A 273 20.09 11.26 18.04
CA VAL A 273 20.07 11.41 16.60
C VAL A 273 20.07 12.89 16.20
N LYS A 274 20.92 13.24 15.23
CA LYS A 274 20.89 14.57 14.59
C LYS A 274 20.26 14.45 13.22
N VAL A 275 19.15 15.15 13.00
CA VAL A 275 18.43 15.25 11.72
C VAL A 275 18.77 16.59 11.08
N GLN A 276 19.22 16.57 9.83
CA GLN A 276 19.53 17.76 9.03
C GLN A 276 18.49 17.99 7.96
N THR A 277 18.04 19.22 7.84
CA THR A 277 17.21 19.74 6.77
C THR A 277 17.87 20.95 6.10
N ASP A 278 17.25 21.51 5.06
CA ASP A 278 17.74 22.74 4.44
C ASP A 278 17.63 23.97 5.40
N GLN A 279 16.82 23.86 6.46
CA GLN A 279 16.63 24.89 7.48
C GLN A 279 17.64 24.79 8.65
N GLY A 280 18.48 23.76 8.66
CA GLY A 280 19.48 23.52 9.73
C GLY A 280 19.41 22.10 10.30
N SER A 281 20.05 21.92 11.47
CA SER A 281 20.10 20.62 12.14
C SER A 281 19.39 20.69 13.50
N GLN A 282 18.66 19.63 13.83
CA GLN A 282 17.99 19.46 15.13
C GLN A 282 18.36 18.11 15.74
N ARG A 283 18.45 18.05 17.08
CA ARG A 283 18.71 16.80 17.82
C ARG A 283 17.41 16.24 18.37
N PHE A 284 17.36 14.92 18.36
CA PHE A 284 16.26 14.10 18.88
C PHE A 284 16.83 12.95 19.70
N ASP A 285 16.06 12.46 20.65
CA ASP A 285 16.42 11.27 21.42
C ASP A 285 16.37 10.03 20.54
N ARG A 286 15.37 9.98 19.62
CA ARG A 286 15.10 8.84 18.74
C ARG A 286 14.57 9.28 17.39
N VAL A 287 14.71 8.38 16.39
CA VAL A 287 14.15 8.61 15.05
C VAL A 287 13.41 7.36 14.54
N VAL A 288 12.24 7.60 13.95
CA VAL A 288 11.50 6.62 13.14
C VAL A 288 11.61 7.05 11.69
N VAL A 289 12.27 6.24 10.87
CA VAL A 289 12.42 6.48 9.43
C VAL A 289 11.31 5.70 8.70
N ALA A 290 10.32 6.44 8.20
CA ALA A 290 9.08 5.94 7.62
C ALA A 290 9.00 6.19 6.10
N THR A 291 10.13 6.17 5.43
CA THR A 291 10.28 6.35 3.98
C THR A 291 10.41 4.98 3.28
N HIS A 292 10.60 4.98 1.97
CA HIS A 292 11.09 3.79 1.25
C HIS A 292 12.43 3.33 1.83
N SER A 293 12.71 2.02 1.75
CA SER A 293 13.94 1.46 2.35
C SER A 293 15.22 2.00 1.72
N ASP A 294 15.25 2.21 0.41
CA ASP A 294 16.36 2.82 -0.33
C ASP A 294 16.56 4.30 0.05
N GLN A 295 15.47 5.06 0.20
CA GLN A 295 15.49 6.43 0.71
C GLN A 295 15.98 6.46 2.15
N ALA A 296 15.49 5.55 3.01
CA ALA A 296 15.96 5.41 4.40
C ALA A 296 17.49 5.21 4.44
N LEU A 297 18.00 4.28 3.61
CA LEU A 297 19.43 4.03 3.50
C LEU A 297 20.21 5.27 3.05
N ALA A 298 19.70 5.98 2.04
CA ALA A 298 20.35 7.20 1.51
C ALA A 298 20.42 8.35 2.53
N LEU A 299 19.46 8.40 3.46
CA LEU A 299 19.45 9.40 4.54
C LEU A 299 20.50 9.13 5.62
N LEU A 300 20.85 7.87 5.88
CA LEU A 300 21.85 7.51 6.88
C LEU A 300 23.25 7.96 6.44
N ARG A 301 23.94 8.69 7.29
CA ARG A 301 25.31 9.15 7.02
C ARG A 301 26.39 8.23 7.61
N ASP A 302 25.95 7.29 8.44
CA ASP A 302 26.76 6.31 9.14
C ASP A 302 26.14 4.91 9.12
N PRO A 303 25.64 4.41 7.95
CA PRO A 303 24.94 3.15 7.88
C PRO A 303 25.86 1.98 8.25
N THR A 304 25.34 1.05 9.04
CA THR A 304 26.03 -0.20 9.33
C THR A 304 25.98 -1.15 8.13
N PRO A 305 26.90 -2.13 8.01
CA PRO A 305 26.82 -3.15 6.94
C PRO A 305 25.49 -3.91 6.94
N GLN A 306 24.89 -4.12 8.11
CA GLN A 306 23.61 -4.82 8.24
C GLN A 306 22.45 -3.96 7.75
N GLU A 307 22.42 -2.66 8.07
CA GLU A 307 21.45 -1.71 7.53
C GLU A 307 21.56 -1.61 6.00
N GLN A 308 22.78 -1.56 5.45
CA GLN A 308 23.01 -1.56 4.01
C GLN A 308 22.46 -2.83 3.35
N ALA A 309 22.69 -4.00 3.95
CA ALA A 309 22.21 -5.28 3.43
C ALA A 309 20.68 -5.39 3.47
N VAL A 310 20.04 -4.93 4.54
CA VAL A 310 18.58 -5.04 4.70
C VAL A 310 17.85 -3.98 3.88
N LEU A 311 18.19 -2.71 4.03
CA LEU A 311 17.49 -1.61 3.40
C LEU A 311 17.75 -1.53 1.88
N GLY A 312 18.96 -1.89 1.45
CA GLY A 312 19.35 -1.90 0.03
C GLY A 312 18.84 -3.10 -0.78
N ALA A 313 18.30 -4.14 -0.11
CA ALA A 313 17.81 -5.33 -0.81
C ALA A 313 16.45 -5.15 -1.48
N ILE A 314 15.66 -4.16 -1.06
CA ILE A 314 14.31 -3.93 -1.58
C ILE A 314 14.38 -2.89 -2.69
N ARG A 315 14.02 -3.32 -3.88
CA ARG A 315 13.98 -2.45 -5.07
C ARG A 315 12.60 -1.84 -5.24
N TYR A 316 12.54 -0.72 -5.94
CA TYR A 316 11.27 -0.03 -6.23
C TYR A 316 11.06 0.07 -7.73
N GLN A 317 9.81 -0.12 -8.14
CA GLN A 317 9.35 0.05 -9.52
C GLN A 317 8.62 1.38 -9.63
N PRO A 318 9.10 2.33 -10.46
CA PRO A 318 8.41 3.58 -10.70
C PRO A 318 7.17 3.37 -11.55
N ASN A 319 6.06 3.99 -11.14
CA ASN A 319 4.79 3.95 -11.83
C ASN A 319 4.24 5.37 -12.00
N ARG A 320 3.89 5.74 -13.23
CA ARG A 320 3.19 6.99 -13.54
C ARG A 320 1.68 6.77 -13.45
N ALA A 321 1.01 7.54 -12.59
CA ALA A 321 -0.45 7.57 -12.45
C ALA A 321 -1.00 8.84 -13.09
N VAL A 322 -1.98 8.71 -13.98
CA VAL A 322 -2.66 9.82 -14.63
C VAL A 322 -4.12 9.82 -14.22
N LEU A 323 -4.57 10.89 -13.55
CA LEU A 323 -5.97 11.16 -13.23
C LEU A 323 -6.62 11.86 -14.42
N HIS A 324 -7.71 11.32 -14.97
CA HIS A 324 -8.31 11.82 -16.20
C HIS A 324 -9.77 11.39 -16.38
N THR A 325 -10.42 11.91 -17.43
CA THR A 325 -11.79 11.57 -17.84
C THR A 325 -11.86 10.93 -19.26
N ASP A 326 -10.75 10.45 -19.78
CA ASP A 326 -10.69 9.87 -21.13
C ASP A 326 -11.13 8.40 -21.13
N GLU A 327 -12.37 8.14 -21.53
CA GLU A 327 -12.96 6.79 -21.58
C GLU A 327 -12.36 5.90 -22.68
N ARG A 328 -11.60 6.43 -23.64
CA ARG A 328 -11.04 5.66 -24.77
C ARG A 328 -10.05 4.58 -24.32
N VAL A 329 -9.49 4.68 -23.09
CA VAL A 329 -8.61 3.68 -22.51
C VAL A 329 -9.35 2.45 -21.98
N MET A 330 -10.66 2.57 -21.73
CA MET A 330 -11.49 1.50 -21.22
C MET A 330 -11.81 0.45 -22.29
N PRO A 331 -12.24 -0.79 -21.91
CA PRO A 331 -12.69 -1.79 -22.86
C PRO A 331 -13.77 -1.23 -23.82
N GLN A 332 -13.71 -1.61 -25.09
CA GLN A 332 -14.73 -1.18 -26.08
C GLN A 332 -16.14 -1.61 -25.69
N ARG A 333 -16.26 -2.79 -25.05
CA ARG A 333 -17.53 -3.29 -24.53
C ARG A 333 -17.79 -2.78 -23.14
N ARG A 334 -18.78 -1.92 -22.99
CA ARG A 334 -19.16 -1.36 -21.68
C ARG A 334 -19.56 -2.46 -20.67
N ALA A 335 -20.06 -3.59 -21.12
CA ALA A 335 -20.33 -4.77 -20.28
C ALA A 335 -19.07 -5.40 -19.67
N ALA A 336 -17.89 -5.16 -20.22
CA ALA A 336 -16.61 -5.59 -19.66
C ALA A 336 -15.98 -4.57 -18.70
N TRP A 337 -16.54 -3.36 -18.57
CA TRP A 337 -16.01 -2.35 -17.66
C TRP A 337 -16.11 -2.82 -16.20
N ALA A 338 -15.04 -2.65 -15.48
CA ALA A 338 -14.94 -3.03 -14.08
C ALA A 338 -14.28 -1.89 -13.27
N ALA A 339 -14.25 -2.02 -11.96
CA ALA A 339 -13.54 -1.08 -11.11
C ALA A 339 -12.02 -1.07 -11.43
N TRP A 340 -11.46 -2.25 -11.72
CA TRP A 340 -10.06 -2.46 -12.09
C TRP A 340 -10.00 -3.04 -13.49
N ASN A 341 -9.37 -2.34 -14.44
CA ASN A 341 -9.30 -2.74 -15.84
C ASN A 341 -7.83 -2.87 -16.27
N TYR A 342 -7.38 -4.11 -16.45
CA TYR A 342 -6.05 -4.38 -16.96
C TYR A 342 -6.04 -4.26 -18.48
N GLU A 343 -5.03 -3.56 -19.00
CA GLU A 343 -4.74 -3.52 -20.43
C GLU A 343 -3.36 -4.10 -20.71
N ARG A 344 -3.30 -5.15 -21.51
CA ARG A 344 -2.04 -5.70 -21.99
C ARG A 344 -1.45 -4.80 -23.08
N SER A 345 -0.17 -4.49 -22.99
CA SER A 345 0.54 -3.81 -24.08
C SER A 345 0.59 -4.71 -25.33
N ALA A 346 0.37 -4.13 -26.49
CA ALA A 346 0.62 -4.81 -27.77
C ALA A 346 2.12 -5.02 -28.06
N GLN A 347 3.00 -4.26 -27.40
CA GLN A 347 4.45 -4.35 -27.53
C GLN A 347 5.00 -5.19 -26.38
N ALA A 348 5.66 -6.32 -26.71
CA ALA A 348 6.18 -7.25 -25.73
C ALA A 348 7.17 -6.59 -24.74
N ASP A 349 8.02 -5.69 -25.20
CA ASP A 349 9.01 -5.01 -24.36
C ASP A 349 8.34 -4.06 -23.34
N ARG A 350 7.24 -3.42 -23.69
CA ARG A 350 6.45 -2.60 -22.75
C ARG A 350 5.71 -3.46 -21.74
N GLU A 351 5.15 -4.58 -22.15
CA GLU A 351 4.49 -5.53 -21.26
C GLU A 351 5.46 -6.13 -20.24
N ALA A 352 6.68 -6.43 -20.66
CA ALA A 352 7.73 -6.91 -19.77
C ALA A 352 8.24 -5.84 -18.80
N ALA A 353 8.08 -4.55 -19.15
CA ALA A 353 8.62 -3.44 -18.38
C ALA A 353 7.64 -2.81 -17.41
N ARG A 354 6.33 -2.76 -17.72
CA ARG A 354 5.33 -2.06 -16.91
C ARG A 354 3.94 -2.66 -17.09
N VAL A 355 3.18 -2.69 -16.00
CA VAL A 355 1.76 -3.06 -16.00
C VAL A 355 0.91 -1.83 -16.28
N CYS A 356 -0.09 -1.95 -17.17
CA CYS A 356 -1.06 -0.91 -17.44
C CYS A 356 -2.41 -1.25 -16.80
N LEU A 357 -2.91 -0.33 -15.98
CA LEU A 357 -4.18 -0.45 -15.27
C LEU A 357 -5.00 0.83 -15.42
N HIS A 358 -6.31 0.68 -15.52
CA HIS A 358 -7.26 1.79 -15.50
C HIS A 358 -8.27 1.55 -14.37
N TYR A 359 -8.19 2.36 -13.33
CA TYR A 359 -9.11 2.33 -12.20
C TYR A 359 -10.30 3.22 -12.50
N TRP A 360 -11.51 2.67 -12.51
CA TRP A 360 -12.73 3.45 -12.66
C TRP A 360 -13.20 3.91 -11.29
N LEU A 361 -12.86 5.14 -10.96
CA LEU A 361 -13.02 5.67 -9.60
C LEU A 361 -14.49 5.83 -9.18
N ASN A 362 -15.42 6.09 -10.11
CA ASN A 362 -16.85 6.12 -9.78
C ASN A 362 -17.42 4.76 -9.30
N ARG A 363 -16.69 3.66 -9.52
CA ARG A 363 -17.03 2.34 -8.98
C ARG A 363 -16.34 2.08 -7.64
N LEU A 364 -15.17 2.68 -7.45
CA LEU A 364 -14.35 2.50 -6.26
C LEU A 364 -14.75 3.46 -5.14
N GLN A 365 -15.17 4.67 -5.48
CA GLN A 365 -15.52 5.75 -4.57
C GLN A 365 -16.90 6.31 -4.91
N PRO A 366 -17.70 6.78 -3.93
CA PRO A 366 -19.00 7.41 -4.16
C PRO A 366 -18.84 8.84 -4.71
N LEU A 367 -18.33 8.96 -5.94
CA LEU A 367 -18.12 10.25 -6.60
C LEU A 367 -19.42 10.83 -7.15
N PRO A 368 -19.69 12.14 -6.99
CA PRO A 368 -20.91 12.76 -7.46
C PRO A 368 -20.94 13.06 -8.97
N PHE A 369 -19.85 12.78 -9.69
CA PHE A 369 -19.65 13.19 -11.07
C PHE A 369 -20.46 12.37 -12.08
N ALA A 370 -21.04 13.03 -13.08
CA ALA A 370 -21.80 12.40 -14.16
C ALA A 370 -20.93 11.58 -15.10
N GLN A 371 -19.71 12.04 -15.36
CA GLN A 371 -18.75 11.39 -16.25
C GLN A 371 -17.82 10.44 -15.51
N PRO A 372 -17.28 9.41 -16.17
CA PRO A 372 -16.24 8.56 -15.60
C PRO A 372 -14.98 9.34 -15.25
N VAL A 373 -14.50 9.11 -14.03
CA VAL A 373 -13.20 9.56 -13.55
C VAL A 373 -12.32 8.34 -13.41
N LEU A 374 -11.13 8.42 -13.98
CA LEU A 374 -10.19 7.32 -14.12
C LEU A 374 -8.82 7.68 -13.55
N VAL A 375 -8.16 6.73 -12.92
CA VAL A 375 -6.71 6.76 -12.72
C VAL A 375 -6.10 5.67 -13.59
N SER A 376 -5.23 6.06 -14.51
CA SER A 376 -4.49 5.13 -15.35
C SER A 376 -3.06 5.01 -14.87
N LEU A 377 -2.65 3.80 -14.48
CA LEU A 377 -1.28 3.49 -14.10
C LEU A 377 -0.51 3.01 -15.33
N ASN A 378 0.58 3.69 -15.68
CA ASN A 378 1.43 3.40 -16.85
C ASN A 378 0.63 3.21 -18.15
N PRO A 379 -0.21 4.16 -18.56
CA PRO A 379 -1.06 4.00 -19.72
C PRO A 379 -0.23 3.65 -20.97
N VAL A 380 -0.67 2.63 -21.71
CA VAL A 380 -0.01 2.18 -22.97
C VAL A 380 -0.53 2.95 -24.18
N ARG A 381 -1.65 3.63 -24.04
CA ARG A 381 -2.25 4.53 -25.02
C ARG A 381 -2.13 5.97 -24.52
N ASP A 382 -2.01 6.90 -25.45
CA ASP A 382 -2.00 8.33 -25.12
C ASP A 382 -3.37 8.76 -24.60
N ILE A 383 -3.38 9.40 -23.45
CA ILE A 383 -4.54 10.04 -22.86
C ILE A 383 -4.67 11.44 -23.48
N ASP A 384 -5.88 11.84 -23.83
CA ASP A 384 -6.14 13.19 -24.35
C ASP A 384 -5.71 14.24 -23.32
N PRO A 385 -4.74 15.11 -23.65
CA PRO A 385 -4.26 16.14 -22.73
C PRO A 385 -5.37 17.06 -22.19
N ALA A 386 -6.42 17.30 -22.98
CA ALA A 386 -7.55 18.12 -22.57
C ALA A 386 -8.44 17.43 -21.51
N ARG A 387 -8.23 16.13 -21.26
CA ARG A 387 -8.97 15.32 -20.27
C ARG A 387 -8.12 14.93 -19.06
N VAL A 388 -6.86 15.31 -19.03
CA VAL A 388 -5.96 15.08 -17.89
C VAL A 388 -6.31 16.06 -16.77
N LEU A 389 -6.51 15.54 -15.57
CA LEU A 389 -6.77 16.31 -14.35
C LEU A 389 -5.54 16.40 -13.44
N GLY A 390 -4.63 15.44 -13.56
CA GLY A 390 -3.37 15.42 -12.80
C GLY A 390 -2.49 14.23 -13.14
N GLU A 391 -1.20 14.34 -12.82
CA GLU A 391 -0.19 13.28 -13.02
C GLU A 391 0.65 13.13 -11.76
N TYR A 392 0.94 11.89 -11.38
CA TYR A 392 1.64 11.55 -10.14
C TYR A 392 2.58 10.38 -10.38
N ASP A 393 3.69 10.35 -9.65
CA ASP A 393 4.64 9.24 -9.64
C ASP A 393 4.51 8.46 -8.32
N TYR A 394 4.28 7.16 -8.44
CA TYR A 394 4.16 6.24 -7.30
C TYR A 394 5.14 5.08 -7.47
N ASP A 395 6.12 5.00 -6.58
CA ASP A 395 7.07 3.90 -6.56
C ASP A 395 6.56 2.75 -5.69
N HIS A 396 6.51 1.55 -6.26
CA HIS A 396 6.07 0.35 -5.53
C HIS A 396 7.24 -0.60 -5.25
N PRO A 397 7.32 -1.19 -4.03
CA PRO A 397 8.35 -2.16 -3.70
C PRO A 397 8.18 -3.46 -4.50
N VAL A 398 9.29 -4.04 -4.92
CA VAL A 398 9.35 -5.33 -5.64
C VAL A 398 9.69 -6.44 -4.66
N PHE A 399 8.80 -7.42 -4.50
CA PHE A 399 8.92 -8.52 -3.53
C PHE A 399 9.49 -9.78 -4.17
N ASP A 400 10.77 -9.76 -4.52
CA ASP A 400 11.51 -10.97 -4.91
C ASP A 400 12.03 -11.73 -3.68
N LEU A 401 12.69 -12.86 -3.92
CA LEU A 401 13.24 -13.70 -2.85
C LEU A 401 14.26 -12.94 -1.97
N GLN A 402 15.01 -12.00 -2.55
CA GLN A 402 15.98 -11.19 -1.84
C GLN A 402 15.29 -10.20 -0.90
N ALA A 403 14.23 -9.53 -1.37
CA ALA A 403 13.42 -8.63 -0.57
C ALA A 403 12.77 -9.37 0.61
N ILE A 404 12.18 -10.54 0.37
CA ILE A 404 11.58 -11.37 1.43
C ILE A 404 12.63 -11.84 2.45
N ALA A 405 13.84 -12.20 2.01
CA ALA A 405 14.92 -12.55 2.93
C ALA A 405 15.36 -11.34 3.79
N ALA A 406 15.42 -10.15 3.19
CA ALA A 406 15.76 -8.90 3.90
C ALA A 406 14.69 -8.51 4.94
N GLN A 407 13.40 -8.66 4.63
CA GLN A 407 12.31 -8.41 5.59
C GLN A 407 12.49 -9.25 6.88
N ARG A 408 12.94 -10.50 6.77
CA ARG A 408 13.20 -11.36 7.93
C ARG A 408 14.37 -10.87 8.79
N GLN A 409 15.27 -10.07 8.22
CA GLN A 409 16.42 -9.48 8.93
C GLN A 409 16.11 -8.11 9.54
N LEU A 410 14.97 -7.50 9.18
CA LEU A 410 14.57 -6.18 9.66
C LEU A 410 14.60 -6.05 11.21
N PRO A 411 14.15 -7.05 12.00
CA PRO A 411 14.23 -6.98 13.45
C PRO A 411 15.63 -6.71 14.00
N HIS A 412 16.66 -7.17 13.31
CA HIS A 412 18.04 -7.07 13.77
C HIS A 412 18.65 -5.66 13.60
N ILE A 413 18.00 -4.77 12.85
CA ILE A 413 18.46 -3.37 12.71
C ILE A 413 17.56 -2.39 13.48
N GLN A 414 16.45 -2.85 14.04
CA GLN A 414 15.55 -1.99 14.82
C GLN A 414 16.16 -1.60 16.15
N GLY A 415 15.95 -0.35 16.53
CA GLY A 415 16.43 0.22 17.79
C GLY A 415 17.95 0.45 17.88
N GLN A 416 18.71 -0.02 16.89
CA GLN A 416 20.14 0.23 16.87
C GLN A 416 20.40 1.73 16.67
N ARG A 417 21.32 2.29 17.48
CA ARG A 417 21.70 3.70 17.40
C ARG A 417 20.49 4.66 17.41
N HIS A 418 19.49 4.37 18.27
CA HIS A 418 18.27 5.19 18.45
C HIS A 418 17.39 5.31 17.18
N THR A 419 17.45 4.32 16.26
CA THR A 419 16.79 4.39 14.95
C THR A 419 15.86 3.20 14.74
N TRP A 420 14.64 3.46 14.28
CA TRP A 420 13.64 2.46 13.86
C TRP A 420 13.23 2.73 12.42
N PHE A 421 12.97 1.66 11.68
CA PHE A 421 12.56 1.72 10.28
C PHE A 421 11.17 1.12 10.14
N CYS A 422 10.31 1.77 9.37
CA CYS A 422 8.99 1.25 9.05
C CYS A 422 8.56 1.65 7.62
N GLY A 423 7.60 0.91 7.08
CA GLY A 423 7.09 1.12 5.74
C GLY A 423 6.23 -0.07 5.32
N ALA A 424 5.40 0.11 4.29
CA ALA A 424 4.64 -0.99 3.70
C ALA A 424 5.56 -2.10 3.13
N TRP A 425 6.78 -1.75 2.78
CA TRP A 425 7.83 -2.67 2.31
C TRP A 425 8.28 -3.70 3.37
N ALA A 426 7.96 -3.48 4.65
CA ALA A 426 8.21 -4.44 5.72
C ALA A 426 7.24 -5.64 5.70
N GLY A 427 6.16 -5.59 4.89
CA GLY A 427 5.17 -6.63 4.68
C GLY A 427 4.94 -6.89 3.20
N TYR A 428 3.68 -7.01 2.79
CA TYR A 428 3.29 -7.28 1.40
C TYR A 428 3.15 -6.01 0.53
N GLY A 429 3.45 -4.83 1.07
CA GLY A 429 3.38 -3.56 0.36
C GLY A 429 2.03 -2.83 0.46
N PHE A 430 1.13 -3.30 1.31
CA PHE A 430 -0.21 -2.72 1.44
C PHE A 430 -0.31 -1.71 2.59
N HIS A 431 -1.38 -0.96 2.55
CA HIS A 431 -1.66 0.08 3.53
C HIS A 431 -1.68 -0.44 4.97
N GLU A 432 -2.28 -1.62 5.18
CA GLU A 432 -2.30 -2.31 6.49
C GLU A 432 -0.90 -2.67 6.98
N ASP A 433 -0.01 -3.11 6.08
CA ASP A 433 1.37 -3.46 6.43
C ASP A 433 2.14 -2.22 6.87
N GLY A 434 1.97 -1.12 6.13
CA GLY A 434 2.57 0.17 6.49
C GLY A 434 2.09 0.65 7.85
N LEU A 435 0.79 0.59 8.09
CA LEU A 435 0.18 1.00 9.36
C LEU A 435 0.68 0.15 10.54
N LYS A 436 0.68 -1.17 10.40
CA LYS A 436 1.20 -2.09 11.42
C LYS A 436 2.67 -1.83 11.73
N SER A 437 3.49 -1.67 10.69
CA SER A 437 4.92 -1.42 10.86
C SER A 437 5.21 -0.09 11.56
N GLY A 438 4.44 0.96 11.25
CA GLY A 438 4.54 2.26 11.89
C GLY A 438 4.15 2.22 13.37
N GLN A 439 3.05 1.57 13.71
CA GLN A 439 2.61 1.37 15.09
C GLN A 439 3.66 0.61 15.92
N LEU A 440 4.22 -0.46 15.36
CA LEU A 440 5.23 -1.27 16.03
C LEU A 440 6.53 -0.47 16.25
N ALA A 441 7.01 0.23 15.21
CA ALA A 441 8.21 1.07 15.32
C ALA A 441 8.03 2.16 16.38
N ALA A 442 6.84 2.77 16.48
CA ALA A 442 6.51 3.76 17.49
C ALA A 442 6.56 3.18 18.92
N GLN A 443 5.92 2.03 19.14
CA GLN A 443 5.92 1.34 20.43
C GLN A 443 7.34 0.99 20.86
N GLN A 444 8.13 0.43 19.97
CA GLN A 444 9.54 0.11 20.24
C GLN A 444 10.37 1.37 20.49
N ALA A 445 10.14 2.43 19.70
CA ALA A 445 10.80 3.71 19.90
C ALA A 445 10.41 4.37 21.22
N LEU A 446 9.20 4.18 21.73
CA LEU A 446 8.77 4.72 23.02
C LEU A 446 9.43 4.00 24.20
N HIS A 447 9.52 2.67 24.15
CA HIS A 447 9.99 1.87 25.28
C HIS A 447 11.48 1.50 25.21
N GLY A 448 12.16 1.77 24.11
CA GLY A 448 13.56 1.37 23.90
C GLY A 448 13.72 -0.17 23.76
N LEU A 449 12.64 -0.88 23.46
CA LEU A 449 12.62 -2.33 23.41
C LEU A 449 13.06 -2.83 22.03
N ILE A 450 13.90 -3.87 22.03
CA ILE A 450 14.21 -4.69 20.86
C ILE A 450 13.30 -5.92 20.95
N GLU A 451 12.00 -5.76 20.76
CA GLU A 451 11.08 -6.91 20.70
C GLU A 451 11.03 -7.50 19.29
N GLN A 452 10.78 -8.82 19.24
CA GLN A 452 10.72 -9.56 17.98
C GLN A 452 9.58 -9.02 17.08
N TRP A 453 9.92 -8.63 15.87
CA TRP A 453 8.97 -8.27 14.82
C TRP A 453 8.05 -9.45 14.52
N PRO A 454 6.71 -9.30 14.54
CA PRO A 454 5.84 -10.39 14.14
C PRO A 454 6.13 -10.73 12.68
N GLN A 455 6.56 -11.97 12.44
CA GLN A 455 6.76 -12.46 11.08
C GLN A 455 5.43 -12.35 10.34
N ALA A 456 5.47 -11.87 9.09
CA ALA A 456 4.30 -11.83 8.23
C ALA A 456 3.68 -13.22 8.13
N ALA A 457 2.50 -13.37 8.75
CA ALA A 457 1.78 -14.63 8.82
C ALA A 457 1.01 -14.87 7.50
#